data_cadafbde4362df2b008f0331edb61875
#
_entry.id   cadafbde4362df2b008f0331edb61875
#
_cell.length_a   1.000
_cell.length_b   1.000
_cell.length_c   1.000
_cell.angle_alpha   90.00
_cell.angle_beta   90.00
_cell.angle_gamma   90.00
#
_symmetry.space_group_name_H-M   'P 1'
#
loop_
_entity.id
_entity.type
_entity.pdbx_description
1 polymer ?
#
loop_
_entity_poly.entity_id
_entity_poly.type
_entity_poly.pdbx_seq_one_letter_code
_entity_poly.pdbx_strand_id
1 'polypeptide(L)'
;MEITLAIIGTAGRQEDAKRLTRSHFDTMCIVAEELKKQIDDTNYPISHLVSGGAAWADHVAVRLFLDKKVEHLRLFIPCEWDDGKFHDNGIDDFVRNPGKTANSYHKAFQQKTGINGLSDIQVAKSYGAEILPCRGGFHGRNAMVAKSDFVLACTFGDGHLVKEGGTADTLRKYLNRVRKEGIFDKSFHYDLNSKSVYEGCLVPALTEDDANSSHRRPHYRGGKPIVYQSSLP
;
A
#
# COMPACT_ATOMS: atom_id res chain seq x y z
N MET A 1 -10.53 12.22 16.81
CA MET A 1 -9.31 11.39 16.75
C MET A 1 -9.09 11.07 15.30
N GLU A 2 -7.87 11.20 14.78
CA GLU A 2 -7.53 10.82 13.41
C GLU A 2 -7.41 9.30 13.35
N ILE A 3 -8.19 8.64 12.49
CA ILE A 3 -8.11 7.20 12.22
C ILE A 3 -7.66 7.02 10.78
N THR A 4 -6.63 6.24 10.58
CA THR A 4 -5.92 6.11 9.33
C THR A 4 -6.01 4.70 8.75
N LEU A 5 -6.28 4.58 7.44
CA LEU A 5 -6.17 3.34 6.68
C LEU A 5 -5.04 3.46 5.65
N ALA A 6 -3.98 2.68 5.81
CA ALA A 6 -2.96 2.55 4.79
C ALA A 6 -3.40 1.59 3.69
N ILE A 7 -3.24 1.98 2.42
CA ILE A 7 -3.39 1.10 1.27
C ILE A 7 -2.03 0.93 0.62
N ILE A 8 -1.54 -0.31 0.59
CA ILE A 8 -0.21 -0.68 0.11
C ILE A 8 -0.29 -1.94 -0.76
N GLY A 9 0.77 -2.26 -1.48
CA GLY A 9 0.80 -3.53 -2.19
C GLY A 9 1.76 -3.54 -3.37
N THR A 10 1.38 -4.34 -4.39
CA THR A 10 2.21 -4.44 -5.59
C THR A 10 2.30 -3.11 -6.33
N ALA A 11 3.51 -2.75 -6.70
CA ALA A 11 3.81 -1.61 -7.57
C ALA A 11 3.98 -2.02 -9.05
N GLY A 12 3.68 -3.27 -9.40
CA GLY A 12 3.84 -3.80 -10.75
C GLY A 12 5.31 -4.07 -11.12
N ARG A 13 6.05 -4.72 -10.21
CA ARG A 13 7.45 -5.10 -10.45
C ARG A 13 7.55 -6.52 -11.00
N GLN A 14 8.58 -6.76 -11.82
CA GLN A 14 8.94 -8.11 -12.29
C GLN A 14 7.72 -8.89 -12.84
N GLU A 15 7.43 -10.07 -12.30
CA GLU A 15 6.32 -10.92 -12.74
C GLU A 15 4.94 -10.28 -12.53
N ASP A 16 4.78 -9.47 -11.47
CA ASP A 16 3.53 -8.74 -11.25
C ASP A 16 3.21 -7.79 -12.41
N ALA A 17 4.25 -7.18 -13.00
CA ALA A 17 4.09 -6.31 -14.16
C ALA A 17 3.43 -7.03 -15.35
N LYS A 18 3.67 -8.33 -15.53
CA LYS A 18 3.07 -9.13 -16.60
C LYS A 18 1.59 -9.46 -16.32
N ARG A 19 1.25 -9.69 -15.05
CA ARG A 19 -0.05 -10.19 -14.59
C ARG A 19 -1.08 -9.08 -14.37
N LEU A 20 -0.64 -7.91 -13.90
CA LEU A 20 -1.50 -6.79 -13.58
C LEU A 20 -2.19 -6.23 -14.82
N THR A 21 -3.50 -5.99 -14.70
CA THR A 21 -4.36 -5.40 -15.71
C THR A 21 -5.20 -4.27 -15.11
N ARG A 22 -5.89 -3.51 -15.95
CA ARG A 22 -6.84 -2.49 -15.52
C ARG A 22 -7.89 -3.08 -14.57
N SER A 23 -8.44 -4.25 -14.86
CA SER A 23 -9.43 -4.92 -14.01
C SER A 23 -8.92 -5.22 -12.61
N HIS A 24 -7.64 -5.60 -12.45
CA HIS A 24 -7.05 -5.75 -11.11
C HIS A 24 -7.06 -4.44 -10.33
N PHE A 25 -6.72 -3.32 -10.99
CA PHE A 25 -6.75 -2.01 -10.35
C PHE A 25 -8.17 -1.60 -9.94
N ASP A 26 -9.13 -1.75 -10.84
CA ASP A 26 -10.53 -1.42 -10.56
C ASP A 26 -11.08 -2.28 -9.39
N THR A 27 -10.74 -3.57 -9.36
CA THR A 27 -11.14 -4.45 -8.24
C THR A 27 -10.46 -4.05 -6.91
N MET A 28 -9.17 -3.67 -6.93
CA MET A 28 -8.52 -3.14 -5.72
C MET A 28 -9.22 -1.89 -5.19
N CYS A 29 -9.70 -1.00 -6.07
CA CYS A 29 -10.47 0.18 -5.66
C CYS A 29 -11.79 -0.22 -4.99
N ILE A 30 -12.54 -1.15 -5.57
CA ILE A 30 -13.81 -1.66 -5.01
C ILE A 30 -13.56 -2.29 -3.62
N VAL A 31 -12.59 -3.19 -3.51
CA VAL A 31 -12.25 -3.85 -2.24
C VAL A 31 -11.85 -2.85 -1.16
N ALA A 32 -11.06 -1.84 -1.51
CA ALA A 32 -10.62 -0.82 -0.55
C ALA A 32 -11.79 0.07 -0.09
N GLU A 33 -12.71 0.42 -1.01
CA GLU A 33 -13.93 1.18 -0.66
C GLU A 33 -14.84 0.38 0.26
N GLU A 34 -15.09 -0.89 -0.04
CA GLU A 34 -15.92 -1.78 0.77
C GLU A 34 -15.32 -2.01 2.16
N LEU A 35 -14.00 -2.28 2.24
CA LEU A 35 -13.33 -2.43 3.53
C LEU A 35 -13.41 -1.14 4.35
N LYS A 36 -13.16 0.02 3.74
CA LYS A 36 -13.29 1.31 4.40
C LYS A 36 -14.69 1.48 4.98
N LYS A 37 -15.73 1.22 4.17
CA LYS A 37 -17.12 1.32 4.62
C LYS A 37 -17.41 0.41 5.82
N GLN A 38 -16.93 -0.84 5.80
CA GLN A 38 -17.11 -1.76 6.93
C GLN A 38 -16.42 -1.26 8.20
N ILE A 39 -15.21 -0.65 8.08
CA ILE A 39 -14.53 -0.06 9.23
C ILE A 39 -15.29 1.17 9.71
N ASP A 40 -15.81 2.02 8.82
CA ASP A 40 -16.57 3.22 9.15
C ASP A 40 -17.88 2.90 9.90
N ASP A 41 -18.51 1.76 9.58
CA ASP A 41 -19.72 1.27 10.28
C ASP A 41 -19.41 0.82 11.72
N THR A 42 -18.15 0.82 12.12
CA THR A 42 -17.72 0.61 13.51
C THR A 42 -17.57 1.96 14.25
N ASN A 43 -17.05 1.92 15.47
CA ASN A 43 -16.72 3.13 16.23
C ASN A 43 -15.41 3.81 15.78
N TYR A 44 -14.86 3.44 14.62
CA TYR A 44 -13.58 3.92 14.11
C TYR A 44 -13.67 4.42 12.66
N PRO A 45 -14.42 5.51 12.40
CA PRO A 45 -14.55 6.03 11.04
C PRO A 45 -13.19 6.49 10.49
N ILE A 46 -12.84 6.01 9.30
CA ILE A 46 -11.58 6.35 8.62
C ILE A 46 -11.64 7.80 8.15
N SER A 47 -10.83 8.64 8.75
CA SER A 47 -10.71 10.06 8.37
C SER A 47 -9.63 10.29 7.29
N HIS A 48 -8.58 9.47 7.28
CA HIS A 48 -7.47 9.63 6.35
C HIS A 48 -7.11 8.32 5.65
N LEU A 49 -6.93 8.40 4.34
CA LEU A 49 -6.17 7.36 3.63
C LEU A 49 -4.68 7.71 3.62
N VAL A 50 -3.86 6.69 3.79
CA VAL A 50 -2.39 6.80 3.79
C VAL A 50 -1.82 5.87 2.74
N SER A 51 -0.78 6.31 2.02
CA SER A 51 -0.13 5.46 1.03
C SER A 51 1.32 5.90 0.79
N GLY A 52 2.08 5.06 0.10
CA GLY A 52 3.45 5.36 -0.31
C GLY A 52 3.57 6.07 -1.66
N GLY A 53 2.45 6.39 -2.30
CA GLY A 53 2.43 7.08 -3.59
C GLY A 53 2.98 6.26 -4.76
N ALA A 54 3.17 4.96 -4.64
CA ALA A 54 3.58 4.12 -5.76
C ALA A 54 2.42 3.87 -6.73
N ALA A 55 2.73 3.34 -7.91
CA ALA A 55 1.74 2.88 -8.87
C ALA A 55 0.97 1.66 -8.34
N TRP A 56 -0.15 1.32 -8.97
CA TRP A 56 -1.02 0.19 -8.68
C TRP A 56 -1.66 0.26 -7.29
N ALA A 57 -1.35 -0.64 -6.37
CA ALA A 57 -2.04 -0.76 -5.09
C ALA A 57 -2.00 0.54 -4.26
N ASP A 58 -0.86 1.19 -4.18
CA ASP A 58 -0.72 2.47 -3.47
C ASP A 58 -1.59 3.57 -4.13
N HIS A 59 -1.75 3.53 -5.46
CA HIS A 59 -2.54 4.52 -6.21
C HIS A 59 -4.05 4.41 -5.97
N VAL A 60 -4.52 3.30 -5.41
CA VAL A 60 -5.93 3.12 -4.98
C VAL A 60 -6.34 4.22 -4.00
N ALA A 61 -5.47 4.56 -3.04
CA ALA A 61 -5.74 5.65 -2.08
C ALA A 61 -5.96 6.99 -2.78
N VAL A 62 -5.18 7.28 -3.83
CA VAL A 62 -5.32 8.50 -4.65
C VAL A 62 -6.68 8.51 -5.37
N ARG A 63 -7.07 7.38 -5.97
CA ARG A 63 -8.37 7.28 -6.67
C ARG A 63 -9.54 7.48 -5.72
N LEU A 64 -9.55 6.81 -4.57
CA LEU A 64 -10.64 6.96 -3.60
C LEU A 64 -10.75 8.39 -3.07
N PHE A 65 -9.64 9.11 -2.89
CA PHE A 65 -9.65 10.51 -2.53
C PHE A 65 -10.23 11.38 -3.65
N LEU A 66 -9.79 11.21 -4.89
CA LEU A 66 -10.30 11.96 -6.05
C LEU A 66 -11.79 11.68 -6.30
N ASP A 67 -12.25 10.45 -6.04
CA ASP A 67 -13.65 10.04 -6.14
C ASP A 67 -14.47 10.45 -4.89
N LYS A 68 -13.88 11.27 -3.98
CA LYS A 68 -14.51 11.82 -2.77
C LYS A 68 -15.05 10.75 -1.80
N LYS A 69 -14.41 9.59 -1.75
CA LYS A 69 -14.74 8.50 -0.81
C LYS A 69 -14.09 8.70 0.57
N VAL A 70 -13.16 9.64 0.68
CA VAL A 70 -12.50 10.06 1.91
C VAL A 70 -12.19 11.55 1.83
N GLU A 71 -12.12 12.22 2.97
CA GLU A 71 -11.85 13.65 3.03
C GLU A 71 -10.37 14.00 2.97
N HIS A 72 -9.51 13.13 3.50
CA HIS A 72 -8.09 13.40 3.61
C HIS A 72 -7.24 12.27 3.02
N LEU A 73 -6.18 12.68 2.32
CA LEU A 73 -5.17 11.79 1.76
C LEU A 73 -3.78 12.24 2.18
N ARG A 74 -2.97 11.30 2.67
CA ARG A 74 -1.56 11.52 3.01
C ARG A 74 -0.68 10.55 2.24
N LEU A 75 0.19 11.07 1.40
CA LEU A 75 1.16 10.30 0.64
C LEU A 75 2.56 10.52 1.21
N PHE A 76 3.14 9.48 1.81
CA PHE A 76 4.54 9.44 2.17
C PHE A 76 5.34 8.98 0.95
N ILE A 77 6.19 9.85 0.39
CA ILE A 77 6.89 9.56 -0.87
C ILE A 77 8.41 9.43 -0.67
N PRO A 78 9.11 8.65 -1.53
CA PRO A 78 10.51 8.30 -1.29
C PRO A 78 11.52 9.41 -1.62
N CYS A 79 11.08 10.51 -2.23
CA CYS A 79 11.88 11.67 -2.61
C CYS A 79 10.98 12.89 -2.80
N GLU A 80 11.54 14.05 -3.11
CA GLU A 80 10.78 15.27 -3.39
C GLU A 80 9.82 15.12 -4.57
N TRP A 81 8.76 15.94 -4.55
CA TRP A 81 7.76 16.02 -5.61
C TRP A 81 7.99 17.30 -6.43
N ASP A 82 8.41 17.13 -7.67
CA ASP A 82 8.73 18.22 -8.59
C ASP A 82 7.62 18.37 -9.64
N ASP A 83 6.69 19.25 -9.38
CA ASP A 83 5.67 19.70 -10.32
C ASP A 83 5.12 18.60 -11.26
N GLY A 84 4.43 17.64 -10.66
CA GLY A 84 3.76 16.55 -11.38
C GLY A 84 4.58 15.27 -11.54
N LYS A 85 5.75 15.15 -10.91
CA LYS A 85 6.57 13.92 -10.92
C LYS A 85 7.43 13.79 -9.67
N PHE A 86 7.92 12.59 -9.41
CA PHE A 86 8.96 12.35 -8.41
C PHE A 86 10.29 12.92 -8.88
N HIS A 87 11.03 13.57 -7.97
CA HIS A 87 12.33 14.15 -8.29
C HIS A 87 13.31 13.09 -8.80
N ASP A 88 13.81 13.30 -10.03
CA ASP A 88 14.83 12.47 -10.67
C ASP A 88 16.18 13.19 -10.59
N ASN A 89 17.09 12.67 -9.78
CA ASN A 89 18.43 13.26 -9.59
C ASN A 89 19.45 12.88 -10.67
N GLY A 90 19.03 12.16 -11.71
CA GLY A 90 19.86 11.77 -12.86
C GLY A 90 20.75 10.54 -12.63
N ILE A 91 20.83 9.99 -11.41
CA ILE A 91 21.63 8.81 -11.10
C ILE A 91 20.88 7.56 -11.60
N ASP A 92 21.58 6.66 -12.29
CA ASP A 92 21.01 5.39 -12.75
C ASP A 92 21.19 4.28 -11.70
N ASP A 93 20.52 4.45 -10.54
CA ASP A 93 20.55 3.52 -9.43
C ASP A 93 19.21 3.51 -8.70
N PHE A 94 18.66 2.33 -8.44
CA PHE A 94 17.37 2.14 -7.81
C PHE A 94 17.28 2.77 -6.40
N VAL A 95 18.33 2.63 -5.60
CA VAL A 95 18.36 3.11 -4.21
C VAL A 95 18.66 4.60 -4.15
N ARG A 96 19.63 5.05 -4.96
CA ARG A 96 20.08 6.44 -4.97
C ARG A 96 19.16 7.38 -5.73
N ASN A 97 18.32 6.82 -6.64
CA ASN A 97 17.35 7.59 -7.42
C ASN A 97 15.96 6.94 -7.37
N PRO A 98 15.29 6.98 -6.21
CA PRO A 98 13.95 6.43 -6.07
C PRO A 98 12.92 7.13 -6.96
N GLY A 99 13.14 8.40 -7.31
CA GLY A 99 12.23 9.16 -8.16
C GLY A 99 12.19 8.65 -9.59
N LYS A 100 13.35 8.39 -10.22
CA LYS A 100 13.40 7.77 -11.54
C LYS A 100 12.62 6.45 -11.56
N THR A 101 12.83 5.64 -10.53
CA THR A 101 12.15 4.36 -10.38
C THR A 101 10.63 4.52 -10.23
N ALA A 102 10.17 5.41 -9.34
CA ALA A 102 8.74 5.67 -9.15
C ALA A 102 8.07 6.17 -10.43
N ASN A 103 8.70 7.12 -11.13
CA ASN A 103 8.20 7.63 -12.41
C ASN A 103 8.07 6.52 -13.46
N SER A 104 9.04 5.60 -13.53
CA SER A 104 8.99 4.47 -14.48
C SER A 104 7.82 3.53 -14.20
N TYR A 105 7.51 3.24 -12.94
CA TYR A 105 6.35 2.42 -12.58
C TYR A 105 5.02 3.11 -12.88
N HIS A 106 4.90 4.41 -12.65
CA HIS A 106 3.71 5.17 -13.05
C HIS A 106 3.53 5.20 -14.57
N LYS A 107 4.61 5.32 -15.34
CA LYS A 107 4.57 5.22 -16.81
C LYS A 107 4.05 3.86 -17.26
N ALA A 108 4.56 2.77 -16.68
CA ALA A 108 4.09 1.42 -17.00
C ALA A 108 2.63 1.19 -16.58
N PHE A 109 2.21 1.73 -15.44
CA PHE A 109 0.83 1.73 -14.98
C PHE A 109 -0.10 2.43 -15.98
N GLN A 110 0.28 3.63 -16.43
CA GLN A 110 -0.49 4.39 -17.41
C GLN A 110 -0.64 3.62 -18.73
N GLN A 111 0.42 2.96 -19.21
CA GLN A 111 0.37 2.17 -20.43
C GLN A 111 -0.63 1.00 -20.34
N LYS A 112 -0.79 0.40 -19.16
CA LYS A 112 -1.68 -0.74 -18.94
C LYS A 112 -3.11 -0.38 -18.59
N THR A 113 -3.29 0.75 -17.92
CA THR A 113 -4.59 1.13 -17.36
C THR A 113 -5.24 2.30 -18.09
N GLY A 114 -4.47 3.08 -18.84
CA GLY A 114 -4.90 4.36 -19.40
C GLY A 114 -4.97 5.50 -18.36
N ILE A 115 -4.66 5.22 -17.07
CA ILE A 115 -4.71 6.20 -15.99
C ILE A 115 -3.33 6.86 -15.86
N ASN A 116 -3.29 8.19 -15.91
CA ASN A 116 -2.07 8.94 -15.63
C ASN A 116 -1.92 9.16 -14.11
N GLY A 117 -1.29 8.21 -13.43
CA GLY A 117 -1.16 8.25 -11.98
C GLY A 117 -0.34 9.43 -11.44
N LEU A 118 0.61 9.96 -12.19
CA LEU A 118 1.34 11.17 -11.79
C LEU A 118 0.44 12.41 -11.86
N SER A 119 -0.37 12.52 -12.91
CA SER A 119 -1.37 13.59 -13.02
C SER A 119 -2.41 13.49 -11.90
N ASP A 120 -2.88 12.29 -11.57
CA ASP A 120 -3.82 12.08 -10.46
C ASP A 120 -3.24 12.54 -9.12
N ILE A 121 -1.96 12.25 -8.83
CA ILE A 121 -1.28 12.73 -7.61
C ILE A 121 -1.19 14.27 -7.61
N GLN A 122 -0.88 14.88 -8.74
CA GLN A 122 -0.82 16.35 -8.85
C GLN A 122 -2.20 16.98 -8.63
N VAL A 123 -3.25 16.39 -9.17
CA VAL A 123 -4.64 16.83 -8.95
C VAL A 123 -5.03 16.63 -7.48
N ALA A 124 -4.70 15.48 -6.88
CA ALA A 124 -4.96 15.25 -5.47
C ALA A 124 -4.26 16.30 -4.58
N LYS A 125 -3.00 16.65 -4.90
CA LYS A 125 -2.28 17.74 -4.22
C LYS A 125 -3.03 19.07 -4.31
N SER A 126 -3.55 19.42 -5.48
CA SER A 126 -4.32 20.65 -5.66
C SER A 126 -5.65 20.66 -4.90
N TYR A 127 -6.18 19.48 -4.56
CA TYR A 127 -7.37 19.29 -3.73
C TYR A 127 -7.06 19.14 -2.24
N GLY A 128 -5.80 19.35 -1.83
CA GLY A 128 -5.42 19.36 -0.43
C GLY A 128 -4.82 18.06 0.10
N ALA A 129 -4.49 17.08 -0.76
CA ALA A 129 -3.73 15.92 -0.31
C ALA A 129 -2.32 16.32 0.15
N GLU A 130 -1.91 15.76 1.28
CA GLU A 130 -0.57 15.95 1.84
C GLU A 130 0.44 15.07 1.09
N ILE A 131 1.44 15.69 0.46
CA ILE A 131 2.56 14.98 -0.19
C ILE A 131 3.81 15.19 0.64
N LEU A 132 4.27 14.12 1.31
CA LEU A 132 5.30 14.19 2.36
C LEU A 132 6.55 13.39 1.94
N PRO A 133 7.61 14.08 1.48
CA PRO A 133 8.89 13.42 1.18
C PRO A 133 9.53 12.83 2.43
N CYS A 134 10.03 11.60 2.33
CA CYS A 134 10.63 10.86 3.42
C CYS A 134 12.14 10.71 3.25
N ARG A 135 12.91 11.02 4.30
CA ARG A 135 14.33 10.68 4.35
C ARG A 135 14.51 9.15 4.34
N GLY A 136 15.54 8.66 3.65
CA GLY A 136 15.83 7.22 3.55
C GLY A 136 15.07 6.51 2.43
N GLY A 137 14.54 7.24 1.46
CA GLY A 137 13.94 6.68 0.26
C GLY A 137 12.76 5.75 0.56
N PHE A 138 12.70 4.61 -0.14
CA PHE A 138 11.61 3.64 0.02
C PHE A 138 11.50 3.07 1.45
N HIS A 139 12.61 2.83 2.15
CA HIS A 139 12.59 2.31 3.53
C HIS A 139 12.05 3.32 4.54
N GLY A 140 12.43 4.61 4.39
CA GLY A 140 11.91 5.70 5.21
C GLY A 140 10.41 5.89 5.00
N ARG A 141 9.97 5.90 3.73
CA ARG A 141 8.57 5.94 3.36
C ARG A 141 7.77 4.79 3.99
N ASN A 142 8.25 3.54 3.88
CA ASN A 142 7.58 2.38 4.44
C ASN A 142 7.42 2.48 5.97
N ALA A 143 8.40 3.05 6.67
CA ALA A 143 8.33 3.27 8.11
C ALA A 143 7.25 4.29 8.51
N MET A 144 7.01 5.30 7.67
CA MET A 144 5.94 6.28 7.92
C MET A 144 4.57 5.70 7.65
N VAL A 145 4.40 4.98 6.53
CA VAL A 145 3.13 4.30 6.17
C VAL A 145 2.75 3.26 7.24
N ALA A 146 3.71 2.55 7.81
CA ALA A 146 3.51 1.55 8.86
C ALA A 146 2.98 2.11 10.20
N LYS A 147 2.85 3.42 10.36
CA LYS A 147 2.26 4.06 11.55
C LYS A 147 0.73 4.14 11.51
N SER A 148 0.10 3.76 10.42
CA SER A 148 -1.36 3.78 10.26
C SER A 148 -2.06 2.82 11.21
N ASP A 149 -3.34 3.11 11.54
CA ASP A 149 -4.15 2.31 12.46
C ASP A 149 -4.62 1.01 11.80
N PHE A 150 -5.00 1.09 10.53
CA PHE A 150 -5.41 -0.03 9.69
C PHE A 150 -4.51 -0.13 8.47
N VAL A 151 -4.33 -1.35 7.95
CA VAL A 151 -3.56 -1.59 6.72
C VAL A 151 -4.30 -2.56 5.81
N LEU A 152 -4.52 -2.16 4.54
CA LEU A 152 -4.91 -3.05 3.45
C LEU A 152 -3.70 -3.28 2.55
N ALA A 153 -3.28 -4.53 2.43
CA ALA A 153 -2.23 -4.95 1.49
C ALA A 153 -2.85 -5.66 0.29
N CYS A 154 -2.53 -5.24 -0.93
CA CYS A 154 -2.99 -5.88 -2.18
C CYS A 154 -1.80 -6.49 -2.91
N THR A 155 -1.64 -7.82 -2.90
CA THR A 155 -0.52 -8.51 -3.54
C THR A 155 -0.94 -9.83 -4.20
N PHE A 156 -0.12 -10.33 -5.10
CA PHE A 156 -0.18 -11.73 -5.54
C PHE A 156 0.52 -12.62 -4.50
N GLY A 157 -0.16 -12.83 -3.36
CA GLY A 157 0.33 -13.60 -2.25
C GLY A 157 -0.23 -15.02 -2.20
N ASP A 158 -0.43 -15.53 -1.00
CA ASP A 158 -1.08 -16.82 -0.73
C ASP A 158 -1.93 -16.70 0.55
N GLY A 159 -3.21 -16.44 0.39
CA GLY A 159 -4.12 -16.24 1.51
C GLY A 159 -3.70 -15.10 2.43
N HIS A 160 -3.37 -15.38 3.68
CA HIS A 160 -2.86 -14.39 4.64
C HIS A 160 -1.43 -13.92 4.33
N LEU A 161 -0.67 -14.71 3.58
CA LEU A 161 0.75 -14.45 3.32
C LEU A 161 0.90 -13.45 2.16
N VAL A 162 1.41 -12.26 2.46
CA VAL A 162 1.72 -11.27 1.44
C VAL A 162 3.00 -11.63 0.67
N LYS A 163 3.09 -11.14 -0.56
CA LYS A 163 4.30 -11.30 -1.36
C LYS A 163 5.49 -10.52 -0.77
N GLU A 164 6.68 -11.10 -0.84
CA GLU A 164 7.93 -10.44 -0.41
C GLU A 164 8.18 -9.14 -1.20
N GLY A 165 8.87 -8.19 -0.54
CA GLY A 165 9.24 -6.89 -1.10
C GLY A 165 8.83 -5.71 -0.22
N GLY A 166 8.60 -4.55 -0.84
CA GLY A 166 8.26 -3.32 -0.11
C GLY A 166 6.99 -3.41 0.74
N THR A 167 6.00 -4.19 0.30
CA THR A 167 4.77 -4.43 1.06
C THR A 167 5.05 -5.24 2.32
N ALA A 168 5.80 -6.33 2.21
CA ALA A 168 6.21 -7.14 3.36
C ALA A 168 7.08 -6.33 4.34
N ASP A 169 7.99 -5.47 3.85
CA ASP A 169 8.78 -4.55 4.70
C ASP A 169 7.88 -3.59 5.48
N THR A 170 6.87 -2.99 4.83
CA THR A 170 5.92 -2.11 5.51
C THR A 170 5.11 -2.86 6.57
N LEU A 171 4.59 -4.04 6.24
CA LEU A 171 3.82 -4.87 7.17
C LEU A 171 4.66 -5.38 8.34
N ARG A 172 5.94 -5.77 8.14
CA ARG A 172 6.83 -6.13 9.26
C ARG A 172 6.97 -4.98 10.26
N LYS A 173 7.14 -3.77 9.77
CA LYS A 173 7.22 -2.56 10.62
C LYS A 173 5.91 -2.31 11.35
N TYR A 174 4.77 -2.44 10.67
CA TYR A 174 3.44 -2.30 11.26
C TYR A 174 3.21 -3.36 12.35
N LEU A 175 3.37 -4.65 12.06
CA LEU A 175 3.17 -5.75 12.98
C LEU A 175 4.12 -5.70 14.20
N ASN A 176 5.37 -5.26 13.99
CA ASN A 176 6.32 -5.06 15.08
C ASN A 176 5.88 -3.92 16.01
N ARG A 177 5.35 -2.82 15.44
CA ARG A 177 4.77 -1.72 16.24
C ARG A 177 3.55 -2.19 17.03
N VAL A 178 2.57 -2.81 16.36
CA VAL A 178 1.35 -3.35 16.98
C VAL A 178 1.68 -4.24 18.17
N ARG A 179 2.65 -5.16 17.98
CA ARG A 179 3.11 -6.05 19.06
C ARG A 179 3.77 -5.29 20.21
N LYS A 180 4.65 -4.34 19.89
CA LYS A 180 5.37 -3.55 20.91
C LYS A 180 4.41 -2.70 21.74
N GLU A 181 3.39 -2.14 21.11
CA GLU A 181 2.38 -1.28 21.75
C GLU A 181 1.24 -2.07 22.42
N GLY A 182 1.17 -3.38 22.22
CA GLY A 182 0.12 -4.25 22.79
C GLY A 182 -1.26 -3.97 22.22
N ILE A 183 -1.36 -3.46 20.97
CA ILE A 183 -2.61 -3.19 20.29
C ILE A 183 -2.99 -4.33 19.34
N PHE A 184 -4.27 -4.42 18.99
CA PHE A 184 -4.75 -5.45 18.06
C PHE A 184 -4.25 -5.21 16.64
N ASP A 185 -3.92 -6.32 15.95
CA ASP A 185 -3.63 -6.30 14.52
C ASP A 185 -4.92 -6.00 13.74
N LYS A 186 -4.87 -4.94 12.94
CA LYS A 186 -5.94 -4.48 12.06
C LYS A 186 -5.44 -4.43 10.61
N SER A 187 -4.70 -5.47 10.22
CA SER A 187 -4.21 -5.64 8.85
C SER A 187 -5.10 -6.57 8.04
N PHE A 188 -5.25 -6.26 6.77
CA PHE A 188 -6.03 -7.02 5.80
C PHE A 188 -5.18 -7.28 4.56
N HIS A 189 -5.29 -8.48 4.00
CA HIS A 189 -4.65 -8.83 2.75
C HIS A 189 -5.70 -9.15 1.68
N TYR A 190 -5.76 -8.35 0.63
CA TYR A 190 -6.44 -8.71 -0.60
C TYR A 190 -5.47 -9.49 -1.48
N ASP A 191 -5.64 -10.82 -1.49
CA ASP A 191 -4.86 -11.70 -2.34
C ASP A 191 -5.39 -11.68 -3.78
N LEU A 192 -4.60 -11.13 -4.69
CA LEU A 192 -4.94 -11.01 -6.10
C LEU A 192 -5.01 -12.36 -6.83
N ASN A 193 -4.49 -13.45 -6.24
CA ASN A 193 -4.61 -14.80 -6.80
C ASN A 193 -5.99 -15.39 -6.52
N SER A 194 -6.39 -15.41 -5.25
CA SER A 194 -7.67 -15.97 -4.81
C SER A 194 -8.84 -14.99 -4.95
N LYS A 195 -8.56 -13.69 -5.17
CA LYS A 195 -9.54 -12.60 -5.19
C LYS A 195 -10.35 -12.50 -3.90
N SER A 196 -9.71 -12.79 -2.77
CA SER A 196 -10.32 -12.82 -1.44
C SER A 196 -9.58 -11.89 -0.47
N VAL A 197 -10.31 -11.37 0.52
CA VAL A 197 -9.74 -10.57 1.61
C VAL A 197 -9.55 -11.45 2.84
N TYR A 198 -8.39 -11.36 3.45
CA TYR A 198 -8.01 -12.09 4.66
C TYR A 198 -7.67 -11.11 5.77
N GLU A 199 -8.27 -11.29 6.94
CA GLU A 199 -7.96 -10.51 8.13
C GLU A 199 -6.72 -11.06 8.82
N GLY A 200 -5.76 -10.18 9.17
CA GLY A 200 -4.47 -10.56 9.73
C GLY A 200 -3.47 -10.98 8.66
N CYS A 201 -2.52 -10.09 8.37
CA CYS A 201 -1.48 -10.36 7.40
C CYS A 201 -0.35 -11.22 7.97
N LEU A 202 0.15 -12.16 7.18
CA LEU A 202 1.41 -12.82 7.40
C LEU A 202 2.47 -12.25 6.46
N VAL A 203 3.70 -12.13 6.95
CA VAL A 203 4.85 -11.73 6.14
C VAL A 203 5.81 -12.91 6.00
N PRO A 204 6.46 -13.08 4.84
CA PRO A 204 7.48 -14.12 4.67
C PRO A 204 8.54 -14.04 5.76
N ALA A 205 9.06 -15.18 6.18
CA ALA A 205 10.22 -15.22 7.08
C ALA A 205 11.39 -14.47 6.40
N LEU A 206 12.12 -13.70 7.20
CA LEU A 206 13.36 -13.11 6.70
C LEU A 206 14.30 -14.24 6.26
N THR A 207 14.94 -14.09 5.10
CA THR A 207 16.02 -14.98 4.69
C THR A 207 17.19 -14.87 5.66
N GLU A 208 18.09 -15.86 5.70
CA GLU A 208 19.22 -15.86 6.64
C GLU A 208 20.10 -14.60 6.53
N ASP A 209 20.16 -13.99 5.35
CA ASP A 209 20.87 -12.72 5.12
C ASP A 209 20.19 -11.52 5.81
N ASP A 210 18.86 -11.56 5.99
CA ASP A 210 18.08 -10.54 6.69
C ASP A 210 18.03 -10.80 8.22
N ALA A 211 18.21 -12.05 8.67
CA ALA A 211 18.08 -12.47 10.06
C ALA A 211 19.24 -11.99 10.96
N ASN A 212 20.38 -11.61 10.39
CA ASN A 212 21.51 -11.04 11.12
C ASN A 212 21.25 -9.64 11.69
N SER A 213 20.10 -9.03 11.39
CA SER A 213 19.75 -7.68 11.86
C SER A 213 18.64 -7.63 12.92
N SER A 214 17.92 -8.70 13.25
CA SER A 214 16.95 -8.65 14.37
C SER A 214 16.43 -10.02 14.85
N HIS A 215 16.47 -10.27 16.15
CA HIS A 215 16.06 -11.49 16.82
C HIS A 215 14.54 -11.61 17.04
N ARG A 216 14.01 -12.88 16.87
CA ARG A 216 12.81 -13.53 17.42
C ARG A 216 11.51 -13.54 16.59
N ARG A 217 11.05 -14.78 16.34
CA ARG A 217 9.76 -15.15 15.73
C ARG A 217 8.59 -15.08 16.72
N PRO A 218 7.36 -14.74 16.30
CA PRO A 218 6.14 -14.97 17.07
C PRO A 218 5.25 -16.09 16.48
N HIS A 219 4.57 -16.79 17.38
CA HIS A 219 3.48 -17.70 17.06
C HIS A 219 2.18 -16.94 16.82
N TYR A 220 1.52 -17.21 15.70
CA TYR A 220 0.20 -16.68 15.34
C TYR A 220 -0.88 -17.76 15.57
N ARG A 221 -2.01 -17.41 16.21
CA ARG A 221 -3.23 -18.23 16.23
C ARG A 221 -4.15 -17.72 15.14
N GLY A 222 -4.37 -18.54 14.11
CA GLY A 222 -5.15 -18.17 12.91
C GLY A 222 -6.61 -17.89 13.21
N GLY A 223 -7.12 -16.76 12.72
CA GLY A 223 -8.54 -16.46 12.54
C GLY A 223 -9.07 -17.13 11.26
N LYS A 224 -10.38 -17.40 11.21
CA LYS A 224 -11.02 -17.95 10.01
C LYS A 224 -11.07 -16.89 8.90
N PRO A 225 -10.90 -17.27 7.62
CA PRO A 225 -11.03 -16.32 6.50
C PRO A 225 -12.46 -15.79 6.39
N ILE A 226 -12.58 -14.46 6.21
CA ILE A 226 -13.83 -13.84 5.78
C ILE A 226 -13.85 -13.94 4.26
N VAL A 227 -14.62 -14.87 3.73
CA VAL A 227 -14.75 -15.06 2.28
C VAL A 227 -15.77 -14.07 1.76
N TYR A 228 -15.31 -13.04 1.06
CA TYR A 228 -16.19 -12.20 0.26
C TYR A 228 -16.43 -12.86 -1.09
N GLN A 229 -17.62 -13.44 -1.27
CA GLN A 229 -18.07 -13.78 -2.61
C GLN A 229 -18.51 -12.50 -3.29
N SER A 230 -17.66 -11.92 -4.14
CA SER A 230 -18.08 -10.88 -5.06
C SER A 230 -19.02 -11.51 -6.09
N SER A 231 -20.32 -11.32 -5.92
CA SER A 231 -21.28 -11.46 -7.00
C SER A 231 -21.12 -10.25 -7.92
N LEU A 232 -20.09 -10.26 -8.75
CA LEU A 232 -19.98 -9.37 -9.88
C LEU A 232 -20.61 -10.06 -11.09
N PRO A 233 -21.49 -9.36 -11.86
CA PRO A 233 -22.08 -9.86 -13.10
C PRO A 233 -21.03 -10.05 -14.18
#